data_101a0354d73feb3da6f459b1ca395293
#
_entry.id   101a0354d73feb3da6f459b1ca395293
#
_cell.length_a   1.000
_cell.length_b   1.000
_cell.length_c   1.000
_cell.angle_alpha   90.00
_cell.angle_beta   90.00
_cell.angle_gamma   90.00
#
_symmetry.space_group_name_H-M   'P 1'
#
loop_
_entity.id
_entity.type
_entity.pdbx_description
1 polymer ?
#
loop_
_entity_poly.entity_id
_entity_poly.type
_entity_poly.pdbx_seq_one_letter_code
_entity_poly.pdbx_strand_id
1 'polypeptide(L)'
;IPGTNAKFPTHYRDALFVCDWTFATMYSIHLTPKGSSYTAESREFLSNTNGSLPLTDVQIGPDGNMYFTVGGRGGQSYLYRVYYKGNESTELAKLDNTGAEARASRHLLEAFHGHADPTAVAAAWPFLGDEDRHLRYAARIAVEWQDPATWAEKAYQESNDLIAIHA
;
A
#
# COMPACT_ATOMS: atom_id res chain seq x y z
N ILE A 1 -9.10 4.62 2.88
CA ILE A 1 -8.52 5.82 3.51
C ILE A 1 -7.70 5.45 4.74
N PRO A 2 -6.64 6.22 5.09
CA PRO A 2 -5.92 6.05 6.36
C PRO A 2 -6.75 6.54 7.55
N GLY A 3 -6.61 5.84 8.69
CA GLY A 3 -7.27 6.18 9.95
C GLY A 3 -6.59 7.29 10.76
N THR A 4 -5.49 7.85 10.27
CA THR A 4 -4.58 8.76 11.02
C THR A 4 -5.29 9.94 11.69
N ASN A 5 -6.28 10.53 11.05
CA ASN A 5 -7.03 11.67 11.58
C ASN A 5 -8.29 11.28 12.36
N ALA A 6 -8.59 9.99 12.48
CA ALA A 6 -9.75 9.53 13.23
C ALA A 6 -9.52 9.63 14.74
N LYS A 7 -10.54 10.02 15.50
CA LYS A 7 -10.57 9.90 16.95
C LYS A 7 -11.03 8.51 17.39
N PHE A 8 -10.31 7.50 16.89
CA PHE A 8 -10.50 6.10 17.22
C PHE A 8 -9.36 5.57 18.10
N PRO A 9 -9.50 4.40 18.73
CA PRO A 9 -8.42 3.75 19.44
C PRO A 9 -7.15 3.67 18.60
N THR A 10 -6.00 3.83 19.23
CA THR A 10 -4.67 3.96 18.59
C THR A 10 -4.44 2.96 17.47
N HIS A 11 -4.85 1.68 17.64
CA HIS A 11 -4.65 0.64 16.65
C HIS A 11 -5.46 0.81 15.35
N TYR A 12 -6.48 1.68 15.34
CA TYR A 12 -7.19 2.06 14.11
C TYR A 12 -6.59 3.30 13.43
N ARG A 13 -5.73 4.03 14.13
CA ARG A 13 -5.16 5.28 13.58
C ARG A 13 -4.04 5.05 12.58
N ASP A 14 -3.40 3.88 12.59
CA ASP A 14 -2.43 3.43 11.57
C ASP A 14 -3.01 2.40 10.60
N ALA A 15 -4.28 2.05 10.75
CA ALA A 15 -4.99 1.18 9.83
C ALA A 15 -5.43 1.92 8.56
N LEU A 16 -5.61 1.16 7.48
CA LEU A 16 -6.31 1.61 6.28
C LEU A 16 -7.74 1.08 6.31
N PHE A 17 -8.72 1.91 5.98
CA PHE A 17 -10.10 1.50 5.85
C PHE A 17 -10.46 1.28 4.39
N VAL A 18 -11.02 0.12 4.08
CA VAL A 18 -11.38 -0.32 2.74
C VAL A 18 -12.84 -0.73 2.73
N CYS A 19 -13.61 -0.15 1.81
CA CYS A 19 -15.01 -0.46 1.61
C CYS A 19 -15.16 -1.60 0.61
N ASP A 20 -15.90 -2.63 0.98
CA ASP A 20 -16.37 -3.67 0.06
C ASP A 20 -17.86 -3.46 -0.22
N TRP A 21 -18.13 -2.98 -1.42
CA TRP A 21 -19.51 -2.73 -1.87
C TRP A 21 -20.31 -4.02 -2.05
N THR A 22 -19.64 -5.09 -2.49
CA THR A 22 -20.29 -6.36 -2.83
C THR A 22 -20.73 -7.11 -1.60
N PHE A 23 -19.82 -7.23 -0.61
CA PHE A 23 -20.09 -7.96 0.63
C PHE A 23 -20.63 -7.07 1.75
N ALA A 24 -20.85 -5.78 1.47
CA ALA A 24 -21.42 -4.83 2.42
C ALA A 24 -20.61 -4.72 3.72
N THR A 25 -19.28 -4.76 3.59
CA THR A 25 -18.35 -4.80 4.73
C THR A 25 -17.27 -3.72 4.57
N MET A 26 -16.96 -3.03 5.64
CA MET A 26 -15.76 -2.20 5.74
C MET A 26 -14.70 -2.96 6.52
N TYR A 27 -13.50 -3.04 5.96
CA TYR A 27 -12.36 -3.68 6.60
C TYR A 27 -11.39 -2.64 7.16
N SER A 28 -10.78 -2.93 8.29
CA SER A 28 -9.54 -2.29 8.75
C SER A 28 -8.36 -3.16 8.37
N ILE A 29 -7.41 -2.57 7.66
CA ILE A 29 -6.19 -3.24 7.17
C ILE A 29 -5.03 -2.75 8.02
N HIS A 30 -4.41 -3.63 8.77
CA HIS A 30 -3.28 -3.35 9.64
C HIS A 30 -2.00 -3.77 8.93
N LEU A 31 -1.11 -2.80 8.68
CA LEU A 31 0.14 -3.03 7.95
C LEU A 31 1.28 -3.27 8.92
N THR A 32 2.11 -4.27 8.63
CA THR A 32 3.35 -4.55 9.34
C THR A 32 4.52 -4.45 8.35
N PRO A 33 5.54 -3.62 8.61
CA PRO A 33 6.70 -3.51 7.73
C PRO A 33 7.40 -4.85 7.51
N LYS A 34 7.74 -5.14 6.24
CA LYS A 34 8.50 -6.33 5.86
C LYS A 34 9.39 -6.01 4.66
N GLY A 35 10.69 -5.93 4.89
CA GLY A 35 11.66 -5.53 3.86
C GLY A 35 11.31 -4.16 3.28
N SER A 36 11.30 -4.06 1.97
CA SER A 36 10.92 -2.85 1.23
C SER A 36 9.41 -2.66 1.06
N SER A 37 8.59 -3.50 1.69
CA SER A 37 7.13 -3.48 1.60
C SER A 37 6.47 -3.74 2.95
N TYR A 38 5.24 -4.26 2.94
CA TYR A 38 4.46 -4.58 4.11
C TYR A 38 3.76 -5.92 3.95
N THR A 39 3.48 -6.58 5.07
CA THR A 39 2.41 -7.56 5.17
C THR A 39 1.16 -6.88 5.71
N ALA A 40 -0.01 -7.47 5.47
CA ALA A 40 -1.28 -6.89 5.89
C ALA A 40 -2.14 -7.94 6.61
N GLU A 41 -2.79 -7.53 7.68
CA GLU A 41 -3.88 -8.26 8.32
C GLU A 41 -5.18 -7.49 8.08
N SER A 42 -6.17 -8.18 7.50
CA SER A 42 -7.52 -7.62 7.27
C SER A 42 -8.45 -8.07 8.38
N ARG A 43 -9.17 -7.12 8.99
CA ARG A 43 -10.19 -7.38 10.00
C ARG A 43 -11.49 -6.69 9.61
N GLU A 44 -12.62 -7.34 9.86
CA GLU A 44 -13.90 -6.69 9.73
C GLU A 44 -14.00 -5.53 10.75
N PHE A 45 -14.29 -4.34 10.26
CA PHE A 45 -14.48 -3.15 11.09
C PHE A 45 -15.96 -2.82 11.26
N LEU A 46 -16.72 -2.94 10.19
CA LEU A 46 -18.15 -2.65 10.17
C LEU A 46 -18.83 -3.49 9.10
N SER A 47 -19.92 -4.12 9.48
CA SER A 47 -20.81 -4.83 8.55
C SER A 47 -22.28 -4.62 8.95
N ASN A 48 -23.18 -5.05 8.09
CA ASN A 48 -24.61 -5.03 8.38
C ASN A 48 -25.11 -6.48 8.58
N THR A 49 -25.75 -6.73 9.72
CA THR A 49 -26.33 -8.03 10.04
C THR A 49 -27.71 -8.24 9.40
N ASN A 50 -28.40 -7.16 9.00
CA ASN A 50 -29.80 -7.21 8.54
C ASN A 50 -29.96 -6.43 7.23
N GLY A 51 -29.51 -6.99 6.10
CA GLY A 51 -29.74 -6.39 4.80
C GLY A 51 -28.47 -5.96 4.06
N SER A 52 -28.64 -5.11 3.07
CA SER A 52 -27.54 -4.63 2.22
C SER A 52 -26.98 -3.31 2.77
N LEU A 53 -25.66 -3.19 2.80
CA LEU A 53 -24.94 -1.95 3.12
C LEU A 53 -23.90 -1.68 1.99
N PRO A 54 -24.33 -1.29 0.79
CA PRO A 54 -23.43 -1.09 -0.34
C PRO A 54 -22.58 0.16 -0.12
N LEU A 55 -21.44 -0.01 0.53
CA LEU A 55 -20.48 1.04 0.88
C LEU A 55 -19.87 1.63 -0.39
N THR A 56 -19.99 2.94 -0.58
CA THR A 56 -19.53 3.63 -1.79
C THR A 56 -18.32 4.52 -1.54
N ASP A 57 -18.22 5.15 -0.39
CA ASP A 57 -17.09 6.00 -0.03
C ASP A 57 -16.95 6.13 1.50
N VAL A 58 -15.76 6.50 1.97
CA VAL A 58 -15.47 6.74 3.38
C VAL A 58 -14.46 7.87 3.55
N GLN A 59 -14.69 8.75 4.52
CA GLN A 59 -13.81 9.89 4.85
C GLN A 59 -13.72 10.08 6.36
N ILE A 60 -12.58 10.60 6.82
CA ILE A 60 -12.44 11.11 8.18
C ILE A 60 -12.72 12.62 8.15
N GLY A 61 -13.75 13.03 8.86
CA GLY A 61 -14.11 14.43 8.96
C GLY A 61 -13.15 15.26 9.83
N PRO A 62 -13.20 16.59 9.74
CA PRO A 62 -12.35 17.49 10.54
C PRO A 62 -12.62 17.36 12.05
N ASP A 63 -13.76 16.82 12.44
CA ASP A 63 -14.11 16.50 13.82
C ASP A 63 -13.50 15.18 14.34
N GLY A 64 -12.79 14.44 13.45
CA GLY A 64 -12.17 13.16 13.75
C GLY A 64 -13.12 11.97 13.73
N ASN A 65 -14.39 12.17 13.35
CA ASN A 65 -15.33 11.07 13.13
C ASN A 65 -15.18 10.51 11.73
N MET A 66 -15.56 9.25 11.54
CA MET A 66 -15.62 8.64 10.22
C MET A 66 -17.01 8.87 9.63
N TYR A 67 -17.08 9.27 8.38
CA TYR A 67 -18.30 9.38 7.60
C TYR A 67 -18.21 8.44 6.40
N PHE A 68 -19.25 7.69 6.14
CA PHE A 68 -19.33 6.84 4.97
C PHE A 68 -20.69 6.91 4.30
N THR A 69 -20.70 6.71 3.01
CA THR A 69 -21.92 6.69 2.22
C THR A 69 -22.24 5.28 1.76
N VAL A 70 -23.53 5.03 1.65
CA VAL A 70 -24.05 3.81 1.04
C VAL A 70 -25.00 4.17 -0.08
N GLY A 71 -25.04 3.36 -1.14
CA GLY A 71 -25.94 3.61 -2.25
C GLY A 71 -25.75 2.66 -3.43
N GLY A 72 -26.57 2.84 -4.43
CA GLY A 72 -26.61 1.98 -5.61
C GLY A 72 -27.65 0.87 -5.52
N ARG A 73 -27.68 0.02 -6.53
CA ARG A 73 -28.64 -1.09 -6.69
C ARG A 73 -30.12 -0.68 -6.63
N GLY A 74 -30.45 0.59 -6.92
CA GLY A 74 -31.81 1.12 -6.87
C GLY A 74 -32.39 1.31 -5.46
N GLY A 75 -31.56 1.15 -4.41
CA GLY A 75 -31.94 1.35 -3.03
C GLY A 75 -31.79 2.79 -2.55
N GLN A 76 -32.35 3.10 -1.38
CA GLN A 76 -32.17 4.38 -0.72
C GLN A 76 -30.70 4.59 -0.34
N SER A 77 -30.16 5.76 -0.62
CA SER A 77 -28.81 6.16 -0.22
C SER A 77 -28.81 6.81 1.16
N TYR A 78 -27.73 6.60 1.92
CA TYR A 78 -27.56 7.15 3.26
C TYR A 78 -26.13 7.64 3.47
N LEU A 79 -26.00 8.61 4.38
CA LEU A 79 -24.74 9.05 4.98
C LEU A 79 -24.72 8.61 6.44
N TYR A 80 -23.71 7.88 6.83
CA TYR A 80 -23.50 7.42 8.20
C TYR A 80 -22.31 8.11 8.85
N ARG A 81 -22.38 8.24 10.17
CA ARG A 81 -21.28 8.71 11.01
C ARG A 81 -20.92 7.64 12.03
N VAL A 82 -19.63 7.30 12.10
CA VAL A 82 -19.06 6.42 13.14
C VAL A 82 -18.21 7.27 14.06
N TYR A 83 -18.39 7.10 15.35
CA TYR A 83 -17.63 7.77 16.38
C TYR A 83 -17.37 6.85 17.56
N TYR A 84 -16.23 7.03 18.21
CA TYR A 84 -15.81 6.22 19.34
C TYR A 84 -16.36 6.79 20.65
N LYS A 85 -16.87 5.91 21.52
CA LYS A 85 -17.42 6.25 22.86
C LYS A 85 -16.65 5.59 24.01
N GLY A 86 -15.62 4.81 23.72
CA GLY A 86 -14.85 4.10 24.75
C GLY A 86 -13.83 4.97 25.46
N ASN A 87 -13.01 4.34 26.31
CA ASN A 87 -12.00 5.00 27.13
C ASN A 87 -10.56 4.65 26.72
N GLU A 88 -10.36 3.93 25.61
CA GLU A 88 -9.03 3.64 25.09
C GLU A 88 -8.37 4.91 24.56
N SER A 89 -7.03 4.95 24.60
CA SER A 89 -6.28 6.05 24.03
C SER A 89 -6.57 6.23 22.54
N THR A 90 -6.80 7.47 22.14
CA THR A 90 -6.94 7.88 20.74
C THR A 90 -5.71 8.64 20.25
N GLU A 91 -4.57 8.48 20.90
CA GLU A 91 -3.30 9.05 20.44
C GLU A 91 -2.82 8.37 19.16
N LEU A 92 -1.97 9.07 18.41
CA LEU A 92 -1.32 8.48 17.23
C LEU A 92 -0.46 7.29 17.62
N ALA A 93 -0.55 6.22 16.85
CA ALA A 93 0.38 5.12 16.95
C ALA A 93 1.83 5.62 16.71
N LYS A 94 2.79 5.01 17.39
CA LYS A 94 4.20 5.28 17.11
C LYS A 94 4.54 4.72 15.72
N LEU A 95 5.22 5.55 14.92
CA LEU A 95 5.66 5.12 13.60
C LEU A 95 6.68 3.98 13.71
N ASP A 96 6.39 2.86 13.07
CA ASP A 96 7.33 1.76 12.90
C ASP A 96 8.19 2.00 11.64
N ASN A 97 9.46 2.31 11.85
CA ASN A 97 10.43 2.58 10.80
C ASN A 97 11.20 1.32 10.34
N THR A 98 10.84 0.12 10.80
CA THR A 98 11.44 -1.12 10.33
C THR A 98 11.38 -1.19 8.80
N GLY A 99 12.53 -1.49 8.16
CA GLY A 99 12.63 -1.55 6.70
C GLY A 99 12.60 -0.20 5.97
N ALA A 100 12.73 0.94 6.67
CA ALA A 100 12.70 2.26 6.05
C ALA A 100 13.77 2.44 4.96
N GLU A 101 14.99 1.93 5.17
CA GLU A 101 16.07 1.99 4.17
C GLU A 101 15.75 1.18 2.92
N ALA A 102 15.22 -0.04 3.09
CA ALA A 102 14.80 -0.86 1.96
C ALA A 102 13.66 -0.21 1.16
N ARG A 103 12.70 0.43 1.85
CA ARG A 103 11.65 1.21 1.18
C ARG A 103 12.20 2.43 0.43
N ALA A 104 13.17 3.13 1.03
CA ALA A 104 13.84 4.25 0.36
C ALA A 104 14.56 3.80 -0.92
N SER A 105 15.27 2.66 -0.87
CA SER A 105 15.91 2.05 -2.05
C SER A 105 14.88 1.69 -3.11
N ARG A 106 13.75 1.11 -2.73
CA ARG A 106 12.66 0.81 -3.67
C ARG A 106 12.13 2.07 -4.34
N HIS A 107 11.84 3.12 -3.59
CA HIS A 107 11.35 4.39 -4.13
C HIS A 107 12.37 5.06 -5.06
N LEU A 108 13.67 4.91 -4.77
CA LEU A 108 14.73 5.39 -5.67
C LEU A 108 14.68 4.66 -7.01
N LEU A 109 14.48 3.33 -7.00
CA LEU A 109 14.34 2.53 -8.22
C LEU A 109 13.05 2.86 -8.97
N GLU A 110 11.94 3.02 -8.26
CA GLU A 110 10.64 3.39 -8.82
C GLU A 110 10.67 4.77 -9.50
N ALA A 111 11.58 5.67 -9.09
CA ALA A 111 11.77 6.97 -9.73
C ALA A 111 12.26 6.86 -11.17
N PHE A 112 12.87 5.74 -11.58
CA PHE A 112 13.28 5.47 -12.98
C PHE A 112 12.17 4.87 -13.84
N HIS A 113 11.00 4.57 -13.27
CA HIS A 113 9.91 3.98 -14.04
C HIS A 113 9.24 5.01 -14.96
N GLY A 114 8.86 4.59 -16.15
CA GLY A 114 8.07 5.39 -17.07
C GLY A 114 8.86 6.33 -17.98
N HIS A 115 10.19 6.37 -17.88
CA HIS A 115 11.04 7.22 -18.73
C HIS A 115 12.45 6.67 -18.89
N ALA A 116 13.15 7.14 -19.91
CA ALA A 116 14.56 6.81 -20.11
C ALA A 116 15.44 7.70 -19.21
N ASP A 117 16.41 7.07 -18.53
CA ASP A 117 17.44 7.74 -17.73
C ASP A 117 18.77 7.00 -17.90
N PRO A 118 19.85 7.66 -18.33
CA PRO A 118 21.13 7.00 -18.59
C PRO A 118 21.80 6.40 -17.35
N THR A 119 21.36 6.77 -16.14
CA THR A 119 21.89 6.26 -14.88
C THR A 119 21.09 5.07 -14.33
N ALA A 120 19.91 4.81 -14.86
CA ALA A 120 18.96 3.82 -14.34
C ALA A 120 19.55 2.40 -14.32
N VAL A 121 20.18 1.96 -15.43
CA VAL A 121 20.77 0.61 -15.52
C VAL A 121 21.84 0.39 -14.44
N ALA A 122 22.74 1.36 -14.26
CA ALA A 122 23.79 1.26 -13.27
C ALA A 122 23.25 1.25 -11.83
N ALA A 123 22.23 2.06 -11.56
CA ALA A 123 21.59 2.15 -10.26
C ALA A 123 20.75 0.89 -9.92
N ALA A 124 20.06 0.33 -10.91
CA ALA A 124 19.15 -0.79 -10.69
C ALA A 124 19.86 -2.16 -10.67
N TRP A 125 20.94 -2.33 -11.39
CA TRP A 125 21.61 -3.62 -11.58
C TRP A 125 21.93 -4.37 -10.29
N PRO A 126 22.48 -3.74 -9.23
CA PRO A 126 22.77 -4.44 -7.98
C PRO A 126 21.56 -5.04 -7.29
N PHE A 127 20.36 -4.49 -7.55
CA PHE A 127 19.11 -4.93 -6.92
C PHE A 127 18.37 -6.02 -7.71
N LEU A 128 18.81 -6.37 -8.93
CA LEU A 128 18.21 -7.47 -9.71
C LEU A 128 18.37 -8.82 -9.03
N GLY A 129 19.41 -8.98 -8.18
CA GLY A 129 19.67 -10.19 -7.40
C GLY A 129 19.27 -10.07 -5.91
N ASP A 130 18.60 -9.02 -5.49
CA ASP A 130 18.26 -8.79 -4.08
C ASP A 130 17.34 -9.89 -3.52
N GLU A 131 17.44 -10.21 -2.22
CA GLU A 131 16.56 -11.17 -1.55
C GLU A 131 15.11 -10.66 -1.46
N ASP A 132 14.92 -9.33 -1.37
CA ASP A 132 13.60 -8.70 -1.37
C ASP A 132 13.01 -8.66 -2.79
N ARG A 133 11.96 -9.45 -3.00
CA ARG A 133 11.29 -9.52 -4.32
C ARG A 133 10.77 -8.18 -4.83
N HIS A 134 10.44 -7.23 -3.94
CA HIS A 134 9.91 -5.93 -4.34
C HIS A 134 11.03 -5.00 -4.81
N LEU A 135 12.24 -5.12 -4.23
CA LEU A 135 13.43 -4.45 -4.76
C LEU A 135 13.82 -5.02 -6.13
N ARG A 136 13.86 -6.37 -6.28
CA ARG A 136 14.11 -7.00 -7.59
C ARG A 136 13.12 -6.52 -8.65
N TYR A 137 11.83 -6.49 -8.31
CA TYR A 137 10.79 -6.06 -9.24
C TYR A 137 10.96 -4.58 -9.64
N ALA A 138 11.19 -3.68 -8.67
CA ALA A 138 11.42 -2.28 -8.97
C ALA A 138 12.66 -2.07 -9.83
N ALA A 139 13.75 -2.81 -9.55
CA ALA A 139 14.97 -2.78 -10.34
C ALA A 139 14.75 -3.27 -11.77
N ARG A 140 14.04 -4.39 -11.94
CA ARG A 140 13.69 -4.93 -13.25
C ARG A 140 12.93 -3.92 -14.09
N ILE A 141 11.87 -3.30 -13.51
CA ILE A 141 11.09 -2.29 -14.24
C ILE A 141 11.95 -1.07 -14.60
N ALA A 142 12.86 -0.64 -13.70
CA ALA A 142 13.78 0.45 -14.00
C ALA A 142 14.68 0.15 -15.22
N VAL A 143 15.18 -1.10 -15.36
CA VAL A 143 15.97 -1.54 -16.52
C VAL A 143 15.08 -1.68 -17.77
N GLU A 144 13.88 -2.23 -17.65
CA GLU A 144 12.92 -2.48 -18.73
C GLU A 144 12.54 -1.18 -19.49
N TRP A 145 12.53 -0.04 -18.81
CA TRP A 145 12.28 1.28 -19.41
C TRP A 145 13.46 1.85 -20.17
N GLN A 146 14.64 1.21 -20.14
CA GLN A 146 15.83 1.70 -20.84
C GLN A 146 16.00 1.03 -22.20
N ASP A 147 16.68 1.71 -23.11
CA ASP A 147 17.01 1.14 -24.43
C ASP A 147 17.78 -0.18 -24.24
N PRO A 148 17.31 -1.31 -24.79
CA PRO A 148 18.00 -2.60 -24.70
C PRO A 148 19.47 -2.56 -25.14
N ALA A 149 19.84 -1.66 -26.07
CA ALA A 149 21.23 -1.49 -26.49
C ALA A 149 22.16 -1.08 -25.33
N THR A 150 21.60 -0.52 -24.21
CA THR A 150 22.41 -0.08 -23.07
C THR A 150 22.67 -1.18 -22.03
N TRP A 151 21.90 -2.28 -22.04
CA TRP A 151 21.98 -3.31 -21.00
C TRP A 151 21.99 -4.76 -21.51
N ALA A 152 21.56 -5.05 -22.75
CA ALA A 152 21.41 -6.41 -23.23
C ALA A 152 22.73 -7.21 -23.19
N GLU A 153 23.84 -6.62 -23.64
CA GLU A 153 25.14 -7.28 -23.61
C GLU A 153 25.57 -7.62 -22.16
N LYS A 154 25.32 -6.70 -21.23
CA LYS A 154 25.60 -6.92 -19.82
C LYS A 154 24.75 -8.07 -19.25
N ALA A 155 23.49 -8.19 -19.66
CA ALA A 155 22.61 -9.29 -19.26
C ALA A 155 23.11 -10.64 -19.78
N TYR A 156 23.56 -10.73 -21.04
CA TYR A 156 24.13 -11.96 -21.61
C TYR A 156 25.44 -12.39 -20.96
N GLN A 157 26.21 -11.45 -20.42
CA GLN A 157 27.51 -11.72 -19.78
C GLN A 157 27.33 -11.92 -18.24
N GLU A 158 26.14 -11.76 -17.70
CA GLU A 158 25.89 -11.88 -16.26
C GLU A 158 26.10 -13.32 -15.79
N SER A 159 26.92 -13.49 -14.77
CA SER A 159 27.25 -14.79 -14.20
C SER A 159 26.33 -15.21 -13.05
N ASN A 160 25.59 -14.28 -12.48
CA ASN A 160 24.60 -14.57 -11.44
C ASN A 160 23.25 -14.89 -12.11
N ASP A 161 22.82 -16.14 -11.99
CA ASP A 161 21.59 -16.63 -12.62
C ASP A 161 20.34 -15.80 -12.23
N LEU A 162 20.26 -15.34 -10.97
CA LEU A 162 19.13 -14.57 -10.50
C LEU A 162 19.09 -13.17 -11.15
N ILE A 163 20.25 -12.53 -11.26
CA ILE A 163 20.38 -11.22 -11.95
C ILE A 163 20.06 -11.39 -13.43
N ALA A 164 20.65 -12.41 -14.10
CA ALA A 164 20.43 -12.66 -15.51
C ALA A 164 18.96 -12.91 -15.89
N ILE A 165 18.21 -13.59 -14.99
CA ILE A 165 16.77 -13.84 -15.20
C ILE A 165 15.93 -12.57 -15.05
N HIS A 166 16.37 -11.61 -14.23
CA HIS A 166 15.61 -10.39 -13.95
C HIS A 166 16.03 -9.19 -14.81
N ALA A 167 17.18 -9.29 -15.48
CA ALA A 167 17.64 -8.31 -16.47
C ALA A 167 16.98 -8.54 -17.84
#